data_b08effd03f50c61d4aef7f0562fedaff
#
_entry.id   b08effd03f50c61d4aef7f0562fedaff
#
_cell.length_a   1.000
_cell.length_b   1.000
_cell.length_c   1.000
_cell.angle_alpha   90.00
_cell.angle_beta   90.00
_cell.angle_gamma   90.00
#
_symmetry.space_group_name_H-M   'P 1'
#
loop_
_entity.id
_entity.type
_entity.pdbx_description
1 polymer ?
#
loop_
_entity_poly.entity_id
_entity_poly.type
_entity_poly.pdbx_seq_one_letter_code
_entity_poly.pdbx_strand_id
1 'polypeptide(L)'
;MTKRTTTTKATTHTKQGFAEFLSHDPELAALLTEYARKPARERRAVAEWAYDESIANSLFGAAVARLPGERLPAPQWPQEFAALAIDPEFAPALLTVGCHEYGCGRRVEGMRLLLQLTQLPPDTADWIEIIDKAGQYLMDANDAASTCRLYEAALKGRPDEQEFIIGIGWALCRAGKQNEALPWLERAVANNPNNYLVLNDYGWGLTELGRFDEAEKALEKAVQLAPADYDLPANNLERLRQLRQKAQP
;
A
#
# COMPACT_ATOMS: atom_id res chain seq x y z
N MET A 1 9.42 -35.50 -26.56
CA MET A 1 8.67 -34.26 -26.42
C MET A 1 8.84 -33.76 -25.00
N THR A 2 9.80 -32.90 -24.81
CA THR A 2 10.24 -32.41 -23.47
C THR A 2 9.52 -31.11 -23.20
N LYS A 3 8.65 -31.08 -22.20
CA LYS A 3 8.01 -29.86 -21.68
C LYS A 3 9.10 -28.95 -21.09
N ARG A 4 9.51 -27.93 -21.82
CA ARG A 4 10.29 -26.82 -21.25
C ARG A 4 9.34 -25.91 -20.49
N THR A 5 9.57 -25.85 -19.22
CA THR A 5 8.90 -25.13 -18.18
C THR A 5 8.96 -23.62 -18.39
N THR A 6 7.81 -22.99 -18.32
CA THR A 6 7.53 -21.56 -18.37
C THR A 6 7.92 -20.80 -17.06
N THR A 7 8.93 -21.24 -16.35
CA THR A 7 9.29 -20.70 -15.02
C THR A 7 10.29 -19.53 -15.08
N THR A 8 10.82 -19.17 -16.27
CA THR A 8 11.95 -18.23 -16.38
C THR A 8 11.53 -16.75 -16.49
N LYS A 9 10.25 -16.45 -16.74
CA LYS A 9 9.81 -15.05 -16.91
C LYS A 9 9.48 -14.29 -15.61
N ALA A 10 9.25 -15.00 -14.50
CA ALA A 10 8.85 -14.36 -13.24
C ALA A 10 10.05 -13.92 -12.37
N THR A 11 11.24 -14.44 -12.62
CA THR A 11 12.45 -14.14 -11.84
C THR A 11 13.15 -12.85 -12.23
N THR A 12 12.96 -12.37 -13.44
CA THR A 12 13.70 -11.22 -14.00
C THR A 12 13.28 -9.87 -13.45
N HIS A 13 12.07 -9.71 -12.91
CA HIS A 13 11.57 -8.42 -12.40
C HIS A 13 11.50 -8.36 -10.87
N THR A 14 12.46 -8.95 -10.18
CA THR A 14 12.49 -9.01 -8.72
C THR A 14 13.75 -8.37 -8.19
N LYS A 15 13.75 -7.99 -6.90
CA LYS A 15 14.97 -7.51 -6.23
C LYS A 15 16.12 -8.54 -6.34
N GLN A 16 15.80 -9.84 -6.24
CA GLN A 16 16.77 -10.90 -6.44
C GLN A 16 17.27 -10.96 -7.89
N GLY A 17 16.37 -10.88 -8.87
CA GLY A 17 16.75 -10.83 -10.29
C GLY A 17 17.56 -9.58 -10.63
N PHE A 18 17.26 -8.41 -9.99
CA PHE A 18 18.07 -7.21 -10.12
C PHE A 18 19.47 -7.40 -9.53
N ALA A 19 19.59 -8.06 -8.38
CA ALA A 19 20.89 -8.38 -7.78
C ALA A 19 21.69 -9.36 -8.66
N GLU A 20 21.05 -10.36 -9.26
CA GLU A 20 21.67 -11.25 -10.25
C GLU A 20 22.15 -10.47 -11.49
N PHE A 21 21.33 -9.55 -12.01
CA PHE A 21 21.71 -8.67 -13.11
C PHE A 21 22.94 -7.85 -12.76
N LEU A 22 22.97 -7.19 -11.60
CA LEU A 22 24.11 -6.40 -11.15
C LEU A 22 25.39 -7.25 -10.98
N SER A 23 25.27 -8.55 -10.69
CA SER A 23 26.43 -9.45 -10.62
C SER A 23 27.10 -9.64 -11.98
N HIS A 24 26.38 -9.40 -13.08
CA HIS A 24 26.90 -9.48 -14.46
C HIS A 24 27.32 -8.13 -15.01
N ASP A 25 27.05 -7.01 -14.30
CA ASP A 25 27.49 -5.66 -14.66
C ASP A 25 28.22 -5.00 -13.46
N PRO A 26 29.50 -5.32 -13.27
CA PRO A 26 30.28 -4.80 -12.15
C PRO A 26 30.51 -3.28 -12.23
N GLU A 27 30.46 -2.65 -13.42
CA GLU A 27 30.59 -1.20 -13.58
C GLU A 27 29.34 -0.49 -13.04
N LEU A 28 28.15 -0.98 -13.41
CA LEU A 28 26.90 -0.46 -12.89
C LEU A 28 26.78 -0.70 -11.38
N ALA A 29 27.14 -1.90 -10.91
CA ALA A 29 27.13 -2.22 -9.49
C ALA A 29 28.06 -1.30 -8.68
N ALA A 30 29.25 -0.99 -9.20
CA ALA A 30 30.19 -0.06 -8.58
C ALA A 30 29.63 1.38 -8.56
N LEU A 31 29.03 1.84 -9.64
CA LEU A 31 28.39 3.15 -9.75
C LEU A 31 27.25 3.32 -8.74
N LEU A 32 26.34 2.36 -8.66
CA LEU A 32 25.24 2.37 -7.69
C LEU A 32 25.78 2.37 -6.24
N THR A 33 26.84 1.59 -5.99
CA THR A 33 27.48 1.55 -4.68
C THR A 33 28.14 2.88 -4.32
N GLU A 34 28.75 3.56 -5.29
CA GLU A 34 29.31 4.90 -5.10
C GLU A 34 28.23 5.91 -4.71
N TYR A 35 27.11 5.93 -5.45
CA TYR A 35 25.99 6.81 -5.15
C TYR A 35 25.35 6.50 -3.78
N ALA A 36 25.23 5.25 -3.40
CA ALA A 36 24.70 4.85 -2.09
C ALA A 36 25.55 5.34 -0.90
N ARG A 37 26.83 5.64 -1.11
CA ARG A 37 27.73 6.20 -0.09
C ARG A 37 27.65 7.71 0.06
N LYS A 38 26.94 8.42 -0.83
CA LYS A 38 26.80 9.88 -0.76
C LYS A 38 25.93 10.32 0.42
N PRO A 39 26.02 11.57 0.88
CA PRO A 39 25.12 12.10 1.90
C PRO A 39 23.65 11.93 1.51
N ALA A 40 22.76 11.76 2.50
CA ALA A 40 21.35 11.45 2.28
C ALA A 40 20.65 12.39 1.28
N ARG A 41 20.93 13.71 1.34
CA ARG A 41 20.36 14.69 0.41
C ARG A 41 20.79 14.43 -1.05
N GLU A 42 22.06 14.08 -1.26
CA GLU A 42 22.57 13.79 -2.59
C GLU A 42 22.05 12.45 -3.12
N ARG A 43 21.99 11.42 -2.25
CA ARG A 43 21.38 10.13 -2.60
C ARG A 43 19.93 10.29 -3.04
N ARG A 44 19.15 11.10 -2.29
CA ARG A 44 17.76 11.37 -2.60
C ARG A 44 17.59 11.98 -3.98
N ALA A 45 18.36 13.03 -4.29
CA ALA A 45 18.31 13.70 -5.61
C ALA A 45 18.68 12.76 -6.76
N VAL A 46 19.65 11.85 -6.55
CA VAL A 46 20.03 10.86 -7.56
C VAL A 46 19.00 9.74 -7.67
N ALA A 47 18.36 9.34 -6.56
CA ALA A 47 17.28 8.35 -6.58
C ALA A 47 16.03 8.89 -7.29
N GLU A 48 15.65 10.15 -7.06
CA GLU A 48 14.59 10.84 -7.78
C GLU A 48 14.88 10.87 -9.29
N TRP A 49 16.09 11.22 -9.65
CA TRP A 49 16.54 11.21 -11.04
C TRP A 49 16.51 9.80 -11.65
N ALA A 50 16.94 8.78 -10.94
CA ALA A 50 16.92 7.39 -11.41
C ALA A 50 15.48 6.82 -11.49
N TYR A 51 14.54 7.39 -10.74
CA TYR A 51 13.14 7.02 -10.76
C TYR A 51 12.37 7.64 -11.93
N ASP A 52 12.87 8.71 -12.52
CA ASP A 52 12.27 9.37 -13.68
C ASP A 52 12.43 8.51 -14.95
N GLU A 53 11.30 8.15 -15.58
CA GLU A 53 11.22 7.26 -16.75
C GLU A 53 12.13 7.65 -17.91
N SER A 54 12.32 8.94 -18.13
CA SER A 54 13.10 9.46 -19.28
C SER A 54 14.59 9.15 -19.18
N ILE A 55 15.08 8.97 -17.97
CA ILE A 55 16.52 8.92 -17.66
C ILE A 55 16.97 7.50 -17.31
N ALA A 56 16.16 6.74 -16.60
CA ALA A 56 16.47 5.35 -16.28
C ALA A 56 16.59 4.50 -17.56
N ASN A 57 15.75 4.74 -18.56
CA ASN A 57 15.85 4.09 -19.86
C ASN A 57 17.20 4.36 -20.57
N SER A 58 17.83 5.51 -20.36
CA SER A 58 19.13 5.83 -20.96
C SER A 58 20.29 5.16 -20.23
N LEU A 59 20.26 5.09 -18.91
CA LEU A 59 21.30 4.41 -18.11
C LEU A 59 21.25 2.88 -18.29
N PHE A 60 20.06 2.30 -18.20
CA PHE A 60 19.85 0.86 -18.39
C PHE A 60 19.99 0.44 -19.84
N GLY A 61 19.54 1.25 -20.80
CA GLY A 61 19.75 1.02 -22.23
C GLY A 61 21.23 0.97 -22.59
N ALA A 62 22.06 1.84 -21.99
CA ALA A 62 23.50 1.83 -22.17
C ALA A 62 24.19 0.62 -21.52
N ALA A 63 23.74 0.19 -20.34
CA ALA A 63 24.26 -1.00 -19.66
C ALA A 63 23.92 -2.29 -20.41
N VAL A 64 22.67 -2.42 -20.87
CA VAL A 64 22.18 -3.60 -21.63
C VAL A 64 22.82 -3.69 -23.01
N ALA A 65 23.08 -2.57 -23.68
CA ALA A 65 23.77 -2.55 -24.98
C ALA A 65 25.22 -3.05 -24.92
N ARG A 66 25.81 -3.15 -23.72
CA ARG A 66 27.17 -3.64 -23.49
C ARG A 66 27.28 -5.14 -23.23
N LEU A 67 26.14 -5.83 -23.04
CA LEU A 67 26.16 -7.28 -22.80
C LEU A 67 26.46 -8.01 -24.11
N PRO A 68 27.51 -8.88 -24.17
CA PRO A 68 27.82 -9.63 -25.38
C PRO A 68 26.83 -10.77 -25.61
N GLY A 69 26.15 -10.77 -26.74
CA GLY A 69 25.42 -11.90 -27.30
C GLY A 69 24.00 -12.09 -26.78
N GLU A 70 23.06 -11.80 -27.53
CA GLU A 70 21.59 -11.79 -27.48
C GLU A 70 21.02 -10.41 -27.11
N ARG A 71 20.31 -9.85 -28.07
CA ARG A 71 19.36 -8.76 -27.80
C ARG A 71 18.25 -9.34 -26.91
N LEU A 72 18.51 -9.33 -25.62
CA LEU A 72 17.43 -9.39 -24.66
C LEU A 72 16.53 -8.18 -24.97
N PRO A 73 15.19 -8.35 -25.07
CA PRO A 73 14.30 -7.19 -25.09
C PRO A 73 14.72 -6.33 -23.90
N ALA A 74 14.88 -5.02 -24.15
CA ALA A 74 15.34 -4.08 -23.12
C ALA A 74 14.66 -4.48 -21.80
N PRO A 75 15.40 -4.99 -20.81
CA PRO A 75 14.77 -5.40 -19.59
C PRO A 75 14.14 -4.13 -19.05
N GLN A 76 12.82 -4.11 -18.98
CA GLN A 76 12.10 -3.16 -18.16
C GLN A 76 12.45 -3.53 -16.70
N TRP A 77 13.69 -3.30 -16.33
CA TRP A 77 14.04 -3.25 -14.94
C TRP A 77 13.33 -2.03 -14.40
N PRO A 78 12.39 -2.25 -13.48
CA PRO A 78 11.73 -1.12 -12.87
C PRO A 78 12.80 -0.20 -12.32
N GLN A 79 12.76 1.04 -12.73
CA GLN A 79 13.65 2.14 -12.33
C GLN A 79 13.70 2.26 -10.81
N GLU A 80 12.63 1.80 -10.18
CA GLU A 80 12.44 1.70 -8.75
C GLU A 80 13.53 0.88 -8.04
N PHE A 81 14.03 -0.17 -8.69
CA PHE A 81 15.11 -0.99 -8.11
C PHE A 81 16.43 -0.23 -8.09
N ALA A 82 16.73 0.55 -9.12
CA ALA A 82 17.93 1.40 -9.14
C ALA A 82 17.82 2.51 -8.11
N ALA A 83 16.69 3.19 -8.04
CA ALA A 83 16.42 4.23 -7.06
C ALA A 83 16.56 3.68 -5.63
N LEU A 84 16.01 2.49 -5.36
CA LEU A 84 16.11 1.83 -4.06
C LEU A 84 17.53 1.34 -3.74
N ALA A 85 18.32 0.99 -4.74
CA ALA A 85 19.73 0.64 -4.54
C ALA A 85 20.59 1.87 -4.19
N ILE A 86 20.24 3.04 -4.72
CA ILE A 86 20.92 4.32 -4.45
C ILE A 86 20.47 4.89 -3.09
N ASP A 87 19.17 4.96 -2.86
CA ASP A 87 18.56 5.41 -1.61
C ASP A 87 17.57 4.38 -1.07
N PRO A 88 17.97 3.52 -0.11
CA PRO A 88 17.10 2.51 0.48
C PRO A 88 15.88 3.07 1.23
N GLU A 89 15.84 4.38 1.49
CA GLU A 89 14.77 5.09 2.15
C GLU A 89 13.92 5.94 1.17
N PHE A 90 14.10 5.76 -0.14
CA PHE A 90 13.32 6.47 -1.14
C PHE A 90 11.88 5.94 -1.18
N ALA A 91 10.95 6.68 -0.58
CA ALA A 91 9.58 6.26 -0.33
C ALA A 91 8.81 5.81 -1.59
N PRO A 92 8.85 6.52 -2.74
CA PRO A 92 8.20 6.06 -3.97
C PRO A 92 8.69 4.69 -4.44
N ALA A 93 9.99 4.43 -4.36
CA ALA A 93 10.57 3.15 -4.76
C ALA A 93 10.24 2.04 -3.75
N LEU A 94 10.24 2.34 -2.44
CA LEU A 94 9.79 1.39 -1.41
C LEU A 94 8.34 0.95 -1.65
N LEU A 95 7.44 1.89 -1.98
CA LEU A 95 6.05 1.61 -2.30
C LEU A 95 5.97 0.69 -3.52
N THR A 96 6.54 1.11 -4.66
CA THR A 96 6.37 0.41 -5.93
C THR A 96 7.00 -0.98 -5.90
N VAL A 97 8.25 -1.10 -5.40
CA VAL A 97 8.92 -2.39 -5.27
C VAL A 97 8.21 -3.28 -4.24
N GLY A 98 7.76 -2.71 -3.12
CA GLY A 98 7.03 -3.42 -2.09
C GLY A 98 5.73 -4.04 -2.63
N CYS A 99 4.91 -3.26 -3.32
CA CYS A 99 3.69 -3.74 -3.98
C CYS A 99 3.99 -4.79 -5.05
N HIS A 100 5.02 -4.56 -5.87
CA HIS A 100 5.43 -5.50 -6.92
C HIS A 100 5.87 -6.86 -6.33
N GLU A 101 6.76 -6.85 -5.35
CA GLU A 101 7.20 -8.07 -4.67
C GLU A 101 6.02 -8.83 -4.04
N TYR A 102 5.11 -8.09 -3.39
CA TYR A 102 3.92 -8.64 -2.80
C TYR A 102 3.01 -9.32 -3.83
N GLY A 103 2.72 -8.63 -4.95
CA GLY A 103 1.88 -9.11 -6.04
C GLY A 103 2.48 -10.31 -6.79
N CYS A 104 3.82 -10.41 -6.85
CA CYS A 104 4.52 -11.56 -7.40
C CYS A 104 4.56 -12.79 -6.45
N GLY A 105 3.86 -12.72 -5.31
CA GLY A 105 3.77 -13.82 -4.34
C GLY A 105 4.91 -13.85 -3.31
N ARG A 106 5.87 -12.94 -3.37
CA ARG A 106 6.94 -12.78 -2.37
C ARG A 106 6.46 -11.86 -1.23
N ARG A 107 5.33 -12.27 -0.61
CA ARG A 107 4.62 -11.45 0.37
C ARG A 107 5.46 -11.01 1.55
N VAL A 108 6.38 -11.85 2.02
CA VAL A 108 7.27 -11.52 3.15
C VAL A 108 8.19 -10.35 2.79
N GLU A 109 8.82 -10.40 1.62
CA GLU A 109 9.72 -9.32 1.15
C GLU A 109 8.93 -8.06 0.81
N GLY A 110 7.81 -8.19 0.09
CA GLY A 110 6.93 -7.07 -0.20
C GLY A 110 6.48 -6.36 1.07
N MET A 111 5.97 -7.12 2.06
CA MET A 111 5.54 -6.56 3.34
C MET A 111 6.69 -5.92 4.13
N ARG A 112 7.90 -6.48 4.05
CA ARG A 112 9.09 -5.92 4.67
C ARG A 112 9.40 -4.52 4.11
N LEU A 113 9.31 -4.36 2.78
CA LEU A 113 9.55 -3.07 2.12
C LEU A 113 8.45 -2.06 2.45
N LEU A 114 7.18 -2.47 2.43
CA LEU A 114 6.06 -1.60 2.79
C LEU A 114 6.15 -1.14 4.25
N LEU A 115 6.57 -2.00 5.16
CA LEU A 115 6.79 -1.63 6.56
C LEU A 115 7.96 -0.65 6.75
N GLN A 116 8.95 -0.62 5.87
CA GLN A 116 10.01 0.40 5.92
C GLN A 116 9.45 1.81 5.70
N LEU A 117 8.37 1.98 4.94
CA LEU A 117 7.69 3.28 4.80
C LEU A 117 7.28 3.87 6.15
N THR A 118 6.82 3.01 7.07
CA THR A 118 6.38 3.46 8.40
C THR A 118 7.53 3.84 9.33
N GLN A 119 8.77 3.51 8.96
CA GLN A 119 9.98 3.84 9.71
C GLN A 119 10.63 5.14 9.23
N LEU A 120 10.19 5.66 8.07
CA LEU A 120 10.63 6.97 7.59
C LEU A 120 10.12 8.07 8.54
N PRO A 121 10.84 9.20 8.64
CA PRO A 121 10.36 10.34 9.43
C PRO A 121 8.93 10.73 9.05
N PRO A 122 8.02 10.95 10.02
CA PRO A 122 6.62 11.28 9.73
C PRO A 122 6.42 12.63 9.01
N ASP A 123 7.45 13.45 8.94
CA ASP A 123 7.52 14.70 8.17
C ASP A 123 8.07 14.50 6.74
N THR A 124 8.35 13.25 6.34
CA THR A 124 8.65 12.93 4.94
C THR A 124 7.49 13.39 4.05
N ALA A 125 7.82 14.02 2.92
CA ALA A 125 6.80 14.48 1.97
C ALA A 125 5.87 13.31 1.58
N ASP A 126 4.57 13.59 1.56
CA ASP A 126 3.51 12.65 1.18
C ASP A 126 3.48 11.33 1.99
N TRP A 127 4.07 11.32 3.20
CA TRP A 127 4.21 10.12 4.03
C TRP A 127 2.87 9.41 4.28
N ILE A 128 1.82 10.17 4.60
CA ILE A 128 0.47 9.61 4.83
C ILE A 128 -0.06 8.99 3.53
N GLU A 129 -0.01 9.75 2.43
CA GLU A 129 -0.52 9.31 1.12
C GLU A 129 0.19 8.05 0.61
N ILE A 130 1.50 7.98 0.79
CA ILE A 130 2.31 6.83 0.35
C ILE A 130 1.94 5.57 1.16
N ILE A 131 1.77 5.70 2.48
CA ILE A 131 1.36 4.57 3.33
C ILE A 131 -0.08 4.18 3.04
N ASP A 132 -0.97 5.15 2.80
CA ASP A 132 -2.36 4.85 2.43
C ASP A 132 -2.45 4.11 1.09
N LYS A 133 -1.70 4.51 0.08
CA LYS A 133 -1.58 3.77 -1.19
C LYS A 133 -1.11 2.32 -0.98
N ALA A 134 -0.15 2.10 -0.08
CA ALA A 134 0.29 0.75 0.27
C ALA A 134 -0.83 -0.05 0.96
N GLY A 135 -1.57 0.57 1.88
CA GLY A 135 -2.71 -0.02 2.55
C GLY A 135 -3.83 -0.39 1.59
N GLN A 136 -4.21 0.51 0.68
CA GLN A 136 -5.19 0.26 -0.37
C GLN A 136 -4.78 -0.92 -1.26
N TYR A 137 -3.51 -0.97 -1.69
CA TYR A 137 -2.98 -2.09 -2.46
C TYR A 137 -3.15 -3.43 -1.73
N LEU A 138 -2.84 -3.49 -0.43
CA LEU A 138 -3.01 -4.69 0.39
C LEU A 138 -4.48 -5.08 0.54
N MET A 139 -5.38 -4.10 0.62
CA MET A 139 -6.83 -4.31 0.63
C MET A 139 -7.33 -4.88 -0.70
N ASP A 140 -6.84 -4.39 -1.83
CA ASP A 140 -7.17 -4.91 -3.16
C ASP A 140 -6.64 -6.34 -3.36
N ALA A 141 -5.51 -6.66 -2.71
CA ALA A 141 -4.99 -8.02 -2.61
C ALA A 141 -5.78 -8.91 -1.63
N ASN A 142 -6.87 -8.40 -1.04
CA ASN A 142 -7.73 -9.04 -0.05
C ASN A 142 -6.98 -9.54 1.20
N ASP A 143 -5.98 -8.76 1.65
CA ASP A 143 -5.19 -9.08 2.84
C ASP A 143 -5.36 -8.02 3.93
N ALA A 144 -6.51 -8.07 4.60
CA ALA A 144 -6.83 -7.18 5.73
C ALA A 144 -5.82 -7.26 6.88
N ALA A 145 -5.22 -8.44 7.11
CA ALA A 145 -4.25 -8.61 8.19
C ALA A 145 -2.96 -7.82 7.91
N SER A 146 -2.44 -7.88 6.67
CA SER A 146 -1.29 -7.08 6.26
C SER A 146 -1.60 -5.58 6.25
N THR A 147 -2.82 -5.19 5.85
CA THR A 147 -3.29 -3.79 5.92
C THR A 147 -3.30 -3.27 7.34
N CYS A 148 -3.91 -4.00 8.28
CA CYS A 148 -3.92 -3.63 9.70
C CYS A 148 -2.50 -3.50 10.24
N ARG A 149 -1.63 -4.47 9.95
CA ARG A 149 -0.23 -4.45 10.38
C ARG A 149 0.54 -3.22 9.88
N LEU A 150 0.29 -2.81 8.63
CA LEU A 150 0.91 -1.62 8.04
C LEU A 150 0.44 -0.35 8.76
N TYR A 151 -0.87 -0.17 8.90
CA TYR A 151 -1.44 1.03 9.52
C TYR A 151 -1.15 1.10 11.03
N GLU A 152 -1.18 -0.01 11.75
CA GLU A 152 -0.75 -0.07 13.16
C GLU A 152 0.72 0.33 13.32
N ALA A 153 1.59 -0.06 12.39
CA ALA A 153 2.99 0.35 12.40
C ALA A 153 3.12 1.86 12.14
N ALA A 154 2.33 2.42 11.22
CA ALA A 154 2.31 3.84 10.91
C ALA A 154 1.78 4.69 12.08
N LEU A 155 0.78 4.20 12.81
CA LEU A 155 0.22 4.87 13.99
C LEU A 155 1.24 5.02 15.15
N LYS A 156 2.36 4.28 15.14
CA LYS A 156 3.45 4.53 16.12
C LYS A 156 4.13 5.88 15.90
N GLY A 157 4.21 6.34 14.65
CA GLY A 157 4.76 7.65 14.28
C GLY A 157 3.73 8.77 14.41
N ARG A 158 2.47 8.49 14.06
CA ARG A 158 1.34 9.44 14.14
C ARG A 158 0.12 8.76 14.77
N PRO A 159 0.02 8.74 16.11
CA PRO A 159 -0.99 7.96 16.82
C PRO A 159 -2.44 8.32 16.44
N ASP A 160 -2.71 9.58 16.14
CA ASP A 160 -4.08 10.08 15.87
C ASP A 160 -4.37 10.30 14.38
N GLU A 161 -3.54 9.70 13.49
CA GLU A 161 -3.78 9.82 12.05
C GLU A 161 -5.06 9.11 11.64
N GLN A 162 -6.01 9.92 11.17
CA GLN A 162 -7.38 9.49 10.93
C GLN A 162 -7.49 8.47 9.81
N GLU A 163 -6.72 8.65 8.75
CA GLU A 163 -6.67 7.77 7.58
C GLU A 163 -6.32 6.33 7.98
N PHE A 164 -5.35 6.16 8.86
CA PHE A 164 -4.92 4.84 9.31
C PHE A 164 -5.90 4.19 10.29
N ILE A 165 -6.50 5.00 11.18
CA ILE A 165 -7.53 4.53 12.13
C ILE A 165 -8.75 4.01 11.37
N ILE A 166 -9.25 4.77 10.39
CA ILE A 166 -10.36 4.38 9.52
C ILE A 166 -9.99 3.14 8.70
N GLY A 167 -8.80 3.16 8.09
CA GLY A 167 -8.30 2.07 7.26
C GLY A 167 -8.26 0.73 7.99
N ILE A 168 -7.85 0.71 9.28
CA ILE A 168 -7.90 -0.52 10.10
C ILE A 168 -9.35 -0.96 10.33
N GLY A 169 -10.24 -0.05 10.74
CA GLY A 169 -11.65 -0.35 10.96
C GLY A 169 -12.30 -0.95 9.72
N TRP A 170 -12.07 -0.33 8.57
CA TRP A 170 -12.60 -0.79 7.28
C TRP A 170 -12.01 -2.15 6.86
N ALA A 171 -10.70 -2.35 7.01
CA ALA A 171 -10.05 -3.62 6.72
C ALA A 171 -10.63 -4.78 7.53
N LEU A 172 -10.85 -4.55 8.82
CA LEU A 172 -11.43 -5.55 9.72
C LEU A 172 -12.90 -5.84 9.39
N CYS A 173 -13.70 -4.83 9.05
CA CYS A 173 -15.07 -5.02 8.58
C CYS A 173 -15.12 -5.88 7.33
N ARG A 174 -14.27 -5.60 6.32
CA ARG A 174 -14.18 -6.41 5.10
C ARG A 174 -13.75 -7.85 5.35
N ALA A 175 -12.94 -8.08 6.39
CA ALA A 175 -12.54 -9.42 6.82
C ALA A 175 -13.61 -10.17 7.64
N GLY A 176 -14.78 -9.58 7.88
CA GLY A 176 -15.83 -10.17 8.73
C GLY A 176 -15.51 -10.12 10.23
N LYS A 177 -14.59 -9.23 10.65
CA LYS A 177 -14.10 -9.09 12.03
C LYS A 177 -14.66 -7.85 12.72
N GLN A 178 -15.97 -7.68 12.68
CA GLN A 178 -16.66 -6.48 13.15
C GLN A 178 -16.38 -6.18 14.64
N ASN A 179 -16.27 -7.21 15.48
CA ASN A 179 -15.94 -7.02 16.90
C ASN A 179 -14.54 -6.40 17.10
N GLU A 180 -13.58 -6.74 16.23
CA GLU A 180 -12.24 -6.15 16.26
C GLU A 180 -12.23 -4.76 15.61
N ALA A 181 -13.10 -4.51 14.61
CA ALA A 181 -13.22 -3.24 13.91
C ALA A 181 -13.83 -2.13 14.79
N LEU A 182 -14.79 -2.49 15.63
CA LEU A 182 -15.62 -1.53 16.35
C LEU A 182 -14.81 -0.53 17.20
N PRO A 183 -13.84 -0.94 18.02
CA PRO A 183 -13.01 0.02 18.77
C PRO A 183 -12.27 1.04 17.91
N TRP A 184 -11.84 0.63 16.71
CA TRP A 184 -11.18 1.52 15.76
C TRP A 184 -12.15 2.53 15.16
N LEU A 185 -13.34 2.07 14.77
CA LEU A 185 -14.39 2.93 14.24
C LEU A 185 -14.96 3.88 15.31
N GLU A 186 -15.11 3.43 16.56
CA GLU A 186 -15.47 4.30 17.69
C GLU A 186 -14.43 5.40 17.90
N ARG A 187 -13.14 5.05 17.84
CA ARG A 187 -12.05 6.03 17.90
C ARG A 187 -12.10 7.01 16.73
N ALA A 188 -12.34 6.51 15.52
CA ALA A 188 -12.47 7.34 14.33
C ALA A 188 -13.64 8.34 14.45
N VAL A 189 -14.79 7.90 14.94
CA VAL A 189 -15.96 8.76 15.21
C VAL A 189 -15.66 9.77 16.32
N ALA A 190 -14.95 9.37 17.38
CA ALA A 190 -14.58 10.28 18.46
C ALA A 190 -13.65 11.40 17.98
N ASN A 191 -12.69 11.08 17.10
CA ASN A 191 -11.77 12.07 16.52
C ASN A 191 -12.47 12.99 15.50
N ASN A 192 -13.42 12.47 14.72
CA ASN A 192 -14.14 13.26 13.73
C ASN A 192 -15.65 12.90 13.69
N PRO A 193 -16.44 13.43 14.65
CA PRO A 193 -17.84 13.04 14.83
C PRO A 193 -18.78 13.48 13.73
N ASN A 194 -18.32 14.29 12.77
CA ASN A 194 -19.10 14.79 11.64
C ASN A 194 -18.61 14.28 10.28
N ASN A 195 -17.71 13.30 10.26
CA ASN A 195 -17.31 12.66 9.03
C ASN A 195 -18.34 11.57 8.65
N TYR A 196 -19.10 11.83 7.58
CA TYR A 196 -20.16 10.93 7.12
C TYR A 196 -19.64 9.56 6.67
N LEU A 197 -18.43 9.47 6.13
CA LEU A 197 -17.80 8.19 5.73
C LEU A 197 -17.54 7.33 6.96
N VAL A 198 -16.93 7.90 8.00
CA VAL A 198 -16.65 7.20 9.25
C VAL A 198 -17.93 6.75 9.94
N LEU A 199 -18.94 7.64 10.00
CA LEU A 199 -20.25 7.33 10.57
C LEU A 199 -20.95 6.21 9.81
N ASN A 200 -20.81 6.18 8.48
CA ASN A 200 -21.34 5.12 7.64
C ASN A 200 -20.67 3.76 7.97
N ASP A 201 -19.35 3.72 8.05
CA ASP A 201 -18.60 2.50 8.32
C ASP A 201 -18.86 1.99 9.75
N TYR A 202 -18.93 2.90 10.71
CA TYR A 202 -19.32 2.58 12.08
C TYR A 202 -20.74 1.99 12.15
N GLY A 203 -21.71 2.67 11.50
CA GLY A 203 -23.09 2.19 11.44
C GLY A 203 -23.23 0.84 10.75
N TRP A 204 -22.46 0.63 9.68
CA TRP A 204 -22.39 -0.69 9.02
C TRP A 204 -21.80 -1.77 9.95
N GLY A 205 -20.70 -1.52 10.63
CA GLY A 205 -20.10 -2.44 11.60
C GLY A 205 -21.07 -2.83 12.70
N LEU A 206 -21.81 -1.85 13.26
CA LEU A 206 -22.87 -2.06 14.25
C LEU A 206 -24.04 -2.90 13.70
N THR A 207 -24.43 -2.66 12.44
CA THR A 207 -25.49 -3.41 11.76
C THR A 207 -25.16 -4.90 11.69
N GLU A 208 -23.94 -5.23 11.26
CA GLU A 208 -23.46 -6.62 11.17
C GLU A 208 -23.37 -7.31 12.55
N LEU A 209 -23.22 -6.53 13.62
CA LEU A 209 -23.24 -7.02 15.01
C LEU A 209 -24.65 -7.09 15.61
N GLY A 210 -25.70 -6.72 14.87
CA GLY A 210 -27.08 -6.69 15.36
C GLY A 210 -27.38 -5.56 16.34
N ARG A 211 -26.49 -4.58 16.51
CA ARG A 211 -26.67 -3.37 17.35
C ARG A 211 -27.50 -2.32 16.62
N PHE A 212 -28.72 -2.70 16.21
CA PHE A 212 -29.54 -1.93 15.25
C PHE A 212 -29.88 -0.52 15.70
N ASP A 213 -30.17 -0.30 16.99
CA ASP A 213 -30.54 1.05 17.48
C ASP A 213 -29.37 2.06 17.42
N GLU A 214 -28.17 1.58 17.66
CA GLU A 214 -26.96 2.41 17.57
C GLU A 214 -26.54 2.62 16.11
N ALA A 215 -26.65 1.58 15.31
CA ALA A 215 -26.39 1.61 13.88
C ALA A 215 -27.30 2.62 13.17
N GLU A 216 -28.60 2.62 13.50
CA GLU A 216 -29.57 3.54 12.89
C GLU A 216 -29.22 5.00 13.17
N LYS A 217 -28.86 5.34 14.41
CA LYS A 217 -28.42 6.71 14.78
C LYS A 217 -27.17 7.15 14.01
N ALA A 218 -26.21 6.26 13.89
CA ALA A 218 -24.97 6.57 13.15
C ALA A 218 -25.23 6.75 11.66
N LEU A 219 -26.02 5.86 11.03
CA LEU A 219 -26.36 5.94 9.62
C LEU A 219 -27.26 7.15 9.29
N GLU A 220 -28.26 7.46 10.14
CA GLU A 220 -29.10 8.66 9.96
C GLU A 220 -28.24 9.93 9.99
N LYS A 221 -27.29 10.02 10.93
CA LYS A 221 -26.36 11.15 10.97
C LYS A 221 -25.44 11.18 9.73
N ALA A 222 -24.99 10.02 9.25
CA ALA A 222 -24.20 9.93 8.01
C ALA A 222 -25.00 10.42 6.80
N VAL A 223 -26.27 10.04 6.67
CA VAL A 223 -27.19 10.52 5.61
C VAL A 223 -27.36 12.02 5.66
N GLN A 224 -27.53 12.60 6.85
CA GLN A 224 -27.69 14.06 7.01
C GLN A 224 -26.45 14.85 6.61
N LEU A 225 -25.26 14.28 6.76
CA LEU A 225 -23.97 14.95 6.50
C LEU A 225 -23.41 14.64 5.11
N ALA A 226 -23.87 13.57 4.47
CA ALA A 226 -23.40 13.15 3.16
C ALA A 226 -23.82 14.16 2.07
N PRO A 227 -22.99 14.36 1.03
CA PRO A 227 -23.39 15.07 -0.18
C PRO A 227 -24.61 14.40 -0.83
N ALA A 228 -25.44 15.20 -1.53
CA ALA A 228 -26.68 14.73 -2.13
C ALA A 228 -26.50 13.65 -3.23
N ASP A 229 -25.32 13.54 -3.80
CA ASP A 229 -24.91 12.57 -4.81
C ASP A 229 -24.21 11.33 -4.23
N TYR A 230 -24.16 11.20 -2.88
CA TYR A 230 -23.51 10.09 -2.20
C TYR A 230 -24.52 9.22 -1.44
N ASP A 231 -25.03 8.19 -2.11
CA ASP A 231 -26.15 7.37 -1.64
C ASP A 231 -25.78 6.25 -0.66
N LEU A 232 -24.49 5.95 -0.44
CA LEU A 232 -24.07 4.79 0.34
C LEU A 232 -24.65 4.74 1.76
N PRO A 233 -24.65 5.83 2.56
CA PRO A 233 -25.26 5.81 3.90
C PRO A 233 -26.77 5.53 3.87
N ALA A 234 -27.50 6.07 2.89
CA ALA A 234 -28.92 5.83 2.72
C ALA A 234 -29.21 4.36 2.37
N ASN A 235 -28.41 3.78 1.47
CA ASN A 235 -28.52 2.36 1.12
C ASN A 235 -28.24 1.44 2.32
N ASN A 236 -27.23 1.78 3.13
CA ASN A 236 -26.91 1.03 4.34
C ASN A 236 -28.00 1.16 5.41
N LEU A 237 -28.63 2.33 5.56
CA LEU A 237 -29.75 2.55 6.46
C LEU A 237 -30.98 1.73 6.03
N GLU A 238 -31.29 1.70 4.75
CA GLU A 238 -32.38 0.85 4.21
C GLU A 238 -32.11 -0.64 4.48
N ARG A 239 -30.89 -1.10 4.23
CA ARG A 239 -30.48 -2.49 4.50
C ARG A 239 -30.56 -2.83 5.98
N LEU A 240 -30.14 -1.93 6.87
CA LEU A 240 -30.31 -2.09 8.32
C LEU A 240 -31.79 -2.34 8.68
N ARG A 241 -32.71 -1.53 8.16
CA ARG A 241 -34.16 -1.64 8.41
C ARG A 241 -34.71 -2.99 7.96
N GLN A 242 -34.27 -3.45 6.79
CA GLN A 242 -34.63 -4.78 6.27
C GLN A 242 -34.13 -5.94 7.18
N LEU A 243 -32.87 -5.84 7.64
CA LEU A 243 -32.29 -6.84 8.54
C LEU A 243 -32.98 -6.86 9.91
N ARG A 244 -33.31 -5.68 10.46
CA ARG A 244 -34.04 -5.55 11.72
C ARG A 244 -35.43 -6.16 11.63
N GLN A 245 -36.16 -5.97 10.51
CA GLN A 245 -37.46 -6.60 10.29
C GLN A 245 -37.38 -8.13 10.27
N LYS A 246 -36.34 -8.68 9.64
CA LYS A 246 -36.12 -10.14 9.58
C LYS A 246 -35.66 -10.73 10.91
N ALA A 247 -35.08 -9.95 11.79
CA ALA A 247 -34.64 -10.37 13.11
C ALA A 247 -35.76 -10.32 14.18
N GLN A 248 -36.87 -9.69 13.87
CA GLN A 248 -38.07 -9.73 14.73
C GLN A 248 -38.82 -11.05 14.55
N PRO A 249 -39.17 -11.78 15.62
CA PRO A 249 -39.83 -13.07 15.54
C PRO A 249 -41.25 -12.97 14.98
#